data_077fc186da35909cdffd8483fc997a8a
#
_entry.id   077fc186da35909cdffd8483fc997a8a
#
_cell.length_a   1.000
_cell.length_b   1.000
_cell.length_c   1.000
_cell.angle_alpha   90.00
_cell.angle_beta   90.00
_cell.angle_gamma   90.00
#
_symmetry.space_group_name_H-M   'P 1'
#
loop_
_entity.id
_entity.type
_entity.pdbx_description
1 polymer ?
#
loop_
_entity_poly.entity_id
_entity_poly.type
_entity_poly.pdbx_seq_one_letter_code
_entity_poly.pdbx_strand_id
1 'polypeptide(L)'
;MLDGHERTLLAAQGYSELSMYDDAIAELDTLPAEAVKHATVIELRAVILMQAKRWKSALTAARALCRTEPEKTSGFIHTAFCLHELGRTAEARDVLIAGPEALHIEPTFHYNLACYECALGNLALARLHLDKSFQLDKKFRDFARSDPDLAALRE
;
A
#
# COMPACT_ATOMS: atom_id res chain seq x y z
N MET A 1 21.78 4.65 8.56
CA MET A 1 21.38 3.93 9.78
C MET A 1 20.37 4.75 10.55
N LEU A 2 19.44 4.07 11.23
CA LEU A 2 18.40 4.74 12.03
C LEU A 2 18.72 4.77 13.52
N ASP A 3 19.91 4.37 13.90
CA ASP A 3 20.35 4.38 15.28
C ASP A 3 20.24 5.80 15.87
N GLY A 4 19.55 5.92 17.00
CA GLY A 4 19.30 7.20 17.64
C GLY A 4 18.03 7.93 17.15
N HIS A 5 17.30 7.38 16.18
CA HIS A 5 16.08 8.00 15.65
C HIS A 5 14.80 7.23 16.02
N GLU A 6 14.92 6.12 16.76
CA GLU A 6 13.79 5.26 17.13
C GLU A 6 12.69 6.03 17.86
N ARG A 7 13.07 6.97 18.71
CA ARG A 7 12.13 7.78 19.47
C ARG A 7 11.26 8.63 18.55
N THR A 8 11.86 9.23 17.54
CA THR A 8 11.12 10.02 16.52
C THR A 8 10.17 9.14 15.73
N LEU A 9 10.61 7.94 15.31
CA LEU A 9 9.75 7.00 14.59
C LEU A 9 8.58 6.54 15.44
N LEU A 10 8.81 6.22 16.71
CA LEU A 10 7.74 5.83 17.65
C LEU A 10 6.77 6.99 17.89
N ALA A 11 7.25 8.22 18.01
CA ALA A 11 6.39 9.39 18.16
C ALA A 11 5.51 9.59 16.93
N ALA A 12 6.07 9.47 15.73
CA ALA A 12 5.30 9.56 14.48
C ALA A 12 4.21 8.49 14.40
N GLN A 13 4.54 7.25 14.75
CA GLN A 13 3.56 6.16 14.82
C GLN A 13 2.45 6.47 15.84
N GLY A 14 2.81 6.92 17.02
CA GLY A 14 1.85 7.28 18.07
C GLY A 14 0.88 8.38 17.63
N TYR A 15 1.38 9.42 17.01
CA TYR A 15 0.54 10.47 16.45
C TYR A 15 -0.41 9.92 15.39
N SER A 16 0.10 9.06 14.50
CA SER A 16 -0.69 8.42 13.45
C SER A 16 -1.84 7.56 14.03
N GLU A 17 -1.58 6.81 15.09
CA GLU A 17 -2.60 6.01 15.79
C GLU A 17 -3.70 6.86 16.40
N LEU A 18 -3.39 8.11 16.75
CA LEU A 18 -4.35 9.08 17.26
C LEU A 18 -4.99 9.92 16.14
N SER A 19 -4.75 9.57 14.87
CA SER A 19 -5.19 10.33 13.69
C SER A 19 -4.65 11.75 13.64
N MET A 20 -3.54 12.02 14.32
CA MET A 20 -2.83 13.30 14.31
C MET A 20 -1.76 13.28 13.20
N TYR A 21 -2.23 13.24 11.95
CA TYR A 21 -1.37 12.98 10.80
C TYR A 21 -0.37 14.11 10.51
N ASP A 22 -0.79 15.37 10.70
CA ASP A 22 0.12 16.51 10.51
C ASP A 22 1.25 16.49 11.53
N ASP A 23 0.96 16.15 12.78
CA ASP A 23 1.96 16.01 13.83
C ASP A 23 2.89 14.83 13.54
N ALA A 24 2.34 13.71 13.05
CA ALA A 24 3.13 12.54 12.66
C ALA A 24 4.12 12.88 11.55
N ILE A 25 3.69 13.59 10.52
CA ILE A 25 4.57 14.02 9.41
C ILE A 25 5.60 15.04 9.92
N ALA A 26 5.18 15.98 10.76
CA ALA A 26 6.10 16.96 11.35
C ALA A 26 7.22 16.29 12.14
N GLU A 27 6.93 15.22 12.89
CA GLU A 27 7.96 14.43 13.58
C GLU A 27 8.96 13.85 12.60
N LEU A 28 8.49 13.25 11.50
CA LEU A 28 9.40 12.69 10.48
C LEU A 28 10.24 13.77 9.82
N ASP A 29 9.72 14.98 9.68
CA ASP A 29 10.43 16.11 9.08
C ASP A 29 11.55 16.66 9.97
N THR A 30 11.59 16.29 11.27
CA THR A 30 12.70 16.63 12.15
C THR A 30 13.94 15.77 11.91
N LEU A 31 13.82 14.67 11.18
CA LEU A 31 14.93 13.77 10.92
C LEU A 31 15.95 14.41 9.97
N PRO A 32 17.26 14.10 10.15
CA PRO A 32 18.27 14.60 9.23
C PRO A 32 18.13 14.00 7.84
N ALA A 33 18.67 14.71 6.84
CA ALA A 33 18.53 14.36 5.42
C ALA A 33 18.90 12.91 5.10
N GLU A 34 19.88 12.35 5.78
CA GLU A 34 20.28 10.96 5.55
C GLU A 34 19.25 9.96 6.08
N ALA A 35 18.64 10.27 7.22
CA ALA A 35 17.63 9.40 7.82
C ALA A 35 16.33 9.39 7.01
N VAL A 36 15.90 10.53 6.45
CA VAL A 36 14.66 10.60 5.66
C VAL A 36 14.73 9.79 4.37
N LYS A 37 15.91 9.46 3.89
CA LYS A 37 16.12 8.61 2.70
C LYS A 37 16.06 7.12 3.01
N HIS A 38 16.05 6.75 4.28
CA HIS A 38 16.02 5.34 4.69
C HIS A 38 14.65 4.74 4.37
N ALA A 39 14.65 3.51 3.83
CA ALA A 39 13.43 2.83 3.41
C ALA A 39 12.35 2.78 4.50
N THR A 40 12.75 2.51 5.75
CA THR A 40 11.82 2.47 6.89
C THR A 40 11.09 3.80 7.09
N VAL A 41 11.80 4.91 6.95
CA VAL A 41 11.22 6.27 7.10
C VAL A 41 10.29 6.57 5.92
N ILE A 42 10.72 6.25 4.70
CA ILE A 42 9.91 6.44 3.49
C ILE A 42 8.61 5.65 3.60
N GLU A 43 8.68 4.39 4.02
CA GLU A 43 7.51 3.54 4.18
C GLU A 43 6.56 4.06 5.26
N LEU A 44 7.09 4.45 6.41
CA LEU A 44 6.27 5.02 7.48
C LEU A 44 5.56 6.30 7.00
N ARG A 45 6.27 7.18 6.29
CA ARG A 45 5.67 8.37 5.69
C ARG A 45 4.54 8.00 4.72
N ALA A 46 4.78 7.04 3.84
CA ALA A 46 3.77 6.58 2.88
C ALA A 46 2.52 6.07 3.61
N VAL A 47 2.69 5.22 4.60
CA VAL A 47 1.58 4.65 5.38
C VAL A 47 0.78 5.73 6.10
N ILE A 48 1.46 6.69 6.75
CA ILE A 48 0.79 7.80 7.44
C ILE A 48 -0.03 8.62 6.44
N LEU A 49 0.54 8.95 5.28
CA LEU A 49 -0.14 9.71 4.25
C LEU A 49 -1.35 8.95 3.66
N MET A 50 -1.24 7.62 3.52
CA MET A 50 -2.35 6.77 3.10
C MET A 50 -3.48 6.77 4.13
N GLN A 51 -3.16 6.65 5.41
CA GLN A 51 -4.13 6.73 6.50
C GLN A 51 -4.84 8.08 6.51
N ALA A 52 -4.11 9.15 6.21
CA ALA A 52 -4.65 10.51 6.09
C ALA A 52 -5.42 10.74 4.78
N LYS A 53 -5.48 9.74 3.90
CA LYS A 53 -6.09 9.81 2.57
C LYS A 53 -5.48 10.92 1.68
N ARG A 54 -4.20 11.22 1.90
CA ARG A 54 -3.42 12.16 1.09
C ARG A 54 -2.75 11.38 -0.05
N TRP A 55 -3.56 10.92 -0.98
CA TRP A 55 -3.15 9.92 -1.97
C TRP A 55 -2.03 10.38 -2.91
N LYS A 56 -2.01 11.65 -3.32
CA LYS A 56 -0.94 12.17 -4.18
C LYS A 56 0.41 12.17 -3.49
N SER A 57 0.45 12.66 -2.25
CA SER A 57 1.68 12.67 -1.46
C SER A 57 2.13 11.26 -1.09
N ALA A 58 1.18 10.40 -0.74
CA ALA A 58 1.44 8.99 -0.45
C ALA A 58 2.01 8.27 -1.68
N LEU A 59 1.48 8.55 -2.87
CA LEU A 59 1.99 7.98 -4.12
C LEU A 59 3.45 8.35 -4.37
N THR A 60 3.81 9.61 -4.12
CA THR A 60 5.20 10.07 -4.24
C THR A 60 6.13 9.28 -3.31
N ALA A 61 5.72 9.12 -2.04
CA ALA A 61 6.49 8.34 -1.06
C ALA A 61 6.58 6.85 -1.44
N ALA A 62 5.47 6.26 -1.86
CA ALA A 62 5.44 4.85 -2.26
C ALA A 62 6.35 4.57 -3.47
N ARG A 63 6.34 5.46 -4.47
CA ARG A 63 7.24 5.36 -5.62
C ARG A 63 8.72 5.50 -5.22
N ALA A 64 9.01 6.36 -4.25
CA ALA A 64 10.36 6.47 -3.70
C ALA A 64 10.78 5.16 -3.04
N LEU A 65 9.86 4.50 -2.34
CA LEU A 65 10.13 3.20 -1.72
C LEU A 65 10.42 2.12 -2.78
N CYS A 66 9.69 2.09 -3.89
CA CYS A 66 9.98 1.18 -5.00
C CYS A 66 11.39 1.36 -5.55
N ARG A 67 11.86 2.61 -5.66
CA ARG A 67 13.22 2.90 -6.15
C ARG A 67 14.29 2.52 -5.13
N THR A 68 13.99 2.66 -3.86
CA THR A 68 14.92 2.36 -2.76
C THR A 68 15.05 0.86 -2.53
N GLU A 69 13.94 0.12 -2.64
CA GLU A 69 13.89 -1.33 -2.43
C GLU A 69 13.11 -2.01 -3.57
N PRO A 70 13.69 -2.07 -4.78
CA PRO A 70 12.97 -2.58 -5.97
C PRO A 70 12.66 -4.07 -5.93
N GLU A 71 13.27 -4.81 -5.02
CA GLU A 71 13.06 -6.25 -4.86
C GLU A 71 12.00 -6.59 -3.80
N LYS A 72 11.56 -5.58 -3.02
CA LYS A 72 10.56 -5.77 -1.97
C LYS A 72 9.16 -5.44 -2.47
N THR A 73 8.17 -6.01 -1.79
CA THR A 73 6.77 -5.96 -2.24
C THR A 73 6.02 -4.71 -1.80
N SER A 74 6.35 -4.16 -0.63
CA SER A 74 5.54 -3.11 0.01
C SER A 74 5.40 -1.84 -0.81
N GLY A 75 6.48 -1.36 -1.43
CA GLY A 75 6.42 -0.15 -2.25
C GLY A 75 5.46 -0.29 -3.43
N PHE A 76 5.43 -1.45 -4.07
CA PHE A 76 4.55 -1.74 -5.20
C PHE A 76 3.09 -1.83 -4.77
N ILE A 77 2.82 -2.50 -3.64
CA ILE A 77 1.47 -2.61 -3.08
C ILE A 77 0.93 -1.22 -2.72
N HIS A 78 1.73 -0.41 -2.02
CA HIS A 78 1.33 0.96 -1.65
C HIS A 78 1.15 1.86 -2.86
N THR A 79 2.04 1.79 -3.85
CA THR A 79 1.93 2.55 -5.10
C THR A 79 0.64 2.23 -5.83
N ALA A 80 0.35 0.95 -6.01
CA ALA A 80 -0.87 0.50 -6.67
C ALA A 80 -2.13 0.96 -5.91
N PHE A 81 -2.12 0.82 -4.60
CA PHE A 81 -3.26 1.25 -3.78
C PHE A 81 -3.54 2.75 -3.94
N CYS A 82 -2.50 3.58 -3.86
CA CYS A 82 -2.64 5.02 -4.06
C CYS A 82 -3.15 5.36 -5.46
N LEU A 83 -2.66 4.68 -6.50
CA LEU A 83 -3.13 4.88 -7.86
C LEU A 83 -4.62 4.54 -8.00
N HIS A 84 -5.06 3.44 -7.41
CA HIS A 84 -6.47 3.03 -7.43
C HIS A 84 -7.35 4.08 -6.74
N GLU A 85 -6.96 4.56 -5.57
CA GLU A 85 -7.70 5.60 -4.84
C GLU A 85 -7.75 6.93 -5.59
N LEU A 86 -6.79 7.19 -6.46
CA LEU A 86 -6.78 8.36 -7.36
C LEU A 86 -7.59 8.13 -8.65
N GLY A 87 -8.27 7.01 -8.79
CA GLY A 87 -9.04 6.67 -9.99
C GLY A 87 -8.18 6.16 -11.15
N ARG A 88 -6.92 5.83 -10.91
CA ARG A 88 -5.96 5.34 -11.92
C ARG A 88 -5.77 3.83 -11.80
N THR A 89 -6.88 3.10 -11.85
CA THR A 89 -6.93 1.65 -11.58
C THR A 89 -6.14 0.81 -12.58
N ALA A 90 -6.17 1.17 -13.88
CA ALA A 90 -5.39 0.45 -14.88
C ALA A 90 -3.88 0.55 -14.61
N GLU A 91 -3.41 1.72 -14.22
CA GLU A 91 -2.01 1.92 -13.83
C GLU A 91 -1.67 1.16 -12.55
N ALA A 92 -2.60 1.09 -11.58
CA ALA A 92 -2.44 0.32 -10.36
C ALA A 92 -2.20 -1.16 -10.67
N ARG A 93 -3.04 -1.73 -11.54
CA ARG A 93 -2.90 -3.10 -12.03
C ARG A 93 -1.52 -3.30 -12.67
N ASP A 94 -1.13 -2.41 -13.57
CA ASP A 94 0.11 -2.54 -14.33
C ASP A 94 1.35 -2.48 -13.42
N VAL A 95 1.32 -1.64 -12.38
CA VAL A 95 2.39 -1.57 -11.37
C VAL A 95 2.56 -2.92 -10.66
N LEU A 96 1.48 -3.56 -10.27
CA LEU A 96 1.55 -4.86 -9.60
C LEU A 96 2.05 -5.96 -10.54
N ILE A 97 1.58 -5.98 -11.79
CA ILE A 97 1.98 -6.98 -12.76
C ILE A 97 3.47 -6.85 -13.12
N ALA A 98 3.97 -5.62 -13.22
CA ALA A 98 5.37 -5.35 -13.52
C ALA A 98 6.29 -5.44 -12.30
N GLY A 99 5.77 -5.64 -11.13
CA GLY A 99 6.53 -5.67 -9.87
C GLY A 99 7.34 -6.96 -9.68
N PRO A 100 8.07 -7.07 -8.57
CA PRO A 100 8.95 -8.21 -8.32
C PRO A 100 8.15 -9.51 -8.15
N GLU A 101 8.79 -10.63 -8.48
CA GLU A 101 8.18 -11.96 -8.39
C GLU A 101 7.70 -12.30 -6.98
N ALA A 102 8.35 -11.76 -5.96
CA ALA A 102 7.96 -11.94 -4.56
C ALA A 102 6.51 -11.53 -4.27
N LEU A 103 5.90 -10.68 -5.11
CA LEU A 103 4.48 -10.30 -4.98
C LEU A 103 3.54 -11.50 -5.12
N HIS A 104 3.91 -12.51 -5.89
CA HIS A 104 3.02 -13.62 -6.23
C HIS A 104 2.66 -14.52 -5.04
N ILE A 105 3.40 -14.45 -3.95
CA ILE A 105 3.11 -15.18 -2.71
C ILE A 105 2.40 -14.32 -1.65
N GLU A 106 2.12 -13.07 -1.99
CA GLU A 106 1.46 -12.13 -1.08
C GLU A 106 -0.06 -12.20 -1.28
N PRO A 107 -0.85 -12.55 -0.26
CA PRO A 107 -2.31 -12.56 -0.40
C PRO A 107 -2.87 -11.18 -0.74
N THR A 108 -2.28 -10.10 -0.22
CA THR A 108 -2.67 -8.72 -0.52
C THR A 108 -2.52 -8.39 -2.01
N PHE A 109 -1.45 -8.87 -2.65
CA PHE A 109 -1.23 -8.68 -4.09
C PHE A 109 -2.41 -9.23 -4.89
N HIS A 110 -2.81 -10.47 -4.64
CA HIS A 110 -3.91 -11.10 -5.36
C HIS A 110 -5.25 -10.46 -5.03
N TYR A 111 -5.47 -10.11 -3.76
CA TYR A 111 -6.69 -9.43 -3.34
C TYR A 111 -6.85 -8.08 -4.03
N ASN A 112 -5.81 -7.27 -4.03
CA ASN A 112 -5.83 -5.96 -4.67
C ASN A 112 -6.00 -6.08 -6.19
N LEU A 113 -5.31 -7.04 -6.84
CA LEU A 113 -5.54 -7.31 -8.25
C LEU A 113 -6.99 -7.69 -8.54
N ALA A 114 -7.61 -8.49 -7.67
CA ALA A 114 -9.03 -8.82 -7.82
C ALA A 114 -9.90 -7.57 -7.80
N CYS A 115 -9.64 -6.64 -6.88
CA CYS A 115 -10.35 -5.37 -6.80
C CYS A 115 -10.14 -4.54 -8.07
N TYR A 116 -8.90 -4.46 -8.56
CA TYR A 116 -8.59 -3.67 -9.76
C TYR A 116 -9.21 -4.28 -11.02
N GLU A 117 -9.10 -5.59 -11.19
CA GLU A 117 -9.72 -6.28 -12.33
C GLU A 117 -11.25 -6.16 -12.28
N CYS A 118 -11.85 -6.21 -11.10
CA CYS A 118 -13.28 -6.00 -10.91
C CYS A 118 -13.69 -4.59 -11.35
N ALA A 119 -12.96 -3.57 -10.93
CA ALA A 119 -13.22 -2.18 -11.33
C ALA A 119 -13.04 -1.97 -12.84
N LEU A 120 -12.16 -2.75 -13.48
CA LEU A 120 -11.93 -2.68 -14.93
C LEU A 120 -12.91 -3.55 -15.74
N GLY A 121 -13.83 -4.25 -15.08
CA GLY A 121 -14.83 -5.08 -15.74
C GLY A 121 -14.38 -6.51 -16.07
N ASN A 122 -13.17 -6.91 -15.64
CA ASN A 122 -12.61 -8.23 -15.91
C ASN A 122 -12.99 -9.22 -14.80
N LEU A 123 -14.28 -9.53 -14.70
CA LEU A 123 -14.83 -10.27 -13.54
C LEU A 123 -14.29 -11.69 -13.40
N ALA A 124 -14.08 -12.40 -14.52
CA ALA A 124 -13.52 -13.76 -14.49
C ALA A 124 -12.10 -13.76 -13.91
N LEU A 125 -11.27 -12.82 -14.36
CA LEU A 125 -9.90 -12.67 -13.86
C LEU A 125 -9.89 -12.21 -12.40
N ALA A 126 -10.80 -11.32 -12.04
CA ALA A 126 -10.97 -10.89 -10.64
C ALA A 126 -11.25 -12.09 -9.72
N ARG A 127 -12.13 -13.01 -10.12
CA ARG A 127 -12.44 -14.22 -9.35
C ARG A 127 -11.21 -15.11 -9.17
N LEU A 128 -10.42 -15.28 -10.22
CA LEU A 128 -9.19 -16.09 -10.15
C LEU A 128 -8.20 -15.51 -9.11
N HIS A 129 -7.99 -14.20 -9.13
CA HIS A 129 -7.12 -13.54 -8.16
C HIS A 129 -7.69 -13.61 -6.75
N LEU A 130 -8.99 -13.41 -6.60
CA LEU A 130 -9.66 -13.47 -5.30
C LEU A 130 -9.51 -14.86 -4.67
N ASP A 131 -9.76 -15.93 -5.44
CA ASP A 131 -9.58 -17.30 -4.96
C ASP A 131 -8.15 -17.55 -4.53
N LYS A 132 -7.19 -17.03 -5.28
CA LYS A 132 -5.77 -17.18 -4.94
C LYS A 132 -5.41 -16.48 -3.63
N SER A 133 -5.96 -15.29 -3.38
CA SER A 133 -5.77 -14.59 -2.11
C SER A 133 -6.32 -15.41 -0.94
N PHE A 134 -7.49 -16.04 -1.11
CA PHE A 134 -8.11 -16.87 -0.08
C PHE A 134 -7.31 -18.15 0.19
N GLN A 135 -6.69 -18.74 -0.84
CA GLN A 135 -5.82 -19.90 -0.69
C GLN A 135 -4.56 -19.54 0.12
N LEU A 136 -4.05 -18.33 -0.05
CA LEU A 136 -2.86 -17.87 0.65
C LEU A 136 -3.16 -17.41 2.09
N ASP A 137 -4.31 -16.77 2.30
CA ASP A 137 -4.76 -16.33 3.63
C ASP A 137 -6.30 -16.28 3.70
N LYS A 138 -6.86 -17.16 4.52
CA LYS A 138 -8.30 -17.28 4.71
C LYS A 138 -8.99 -16.03 5.23
N LYS A 139 -8.25 -15.16 5.93
CA LYS A 139 -8.79 -13.90 6.48
C LYS A 139 -9.37 -12.99 5.41
N PHE A 140 -8.85 -13.07 4.20
CA PHE A 140 -9.33 -12.25 3.07
C PHE A 140 -10.77 -12.57 2.68
N ARG A 141 -11.29 -13.76 3.00
CA ARG A 141 -12.71 -14.10 2.78
C ARG A 141 -13.64 -13.16 3.56
N ASP A 142 -13.27 -12.83 4.79
CA ASP A 142 -14.09 -11.96 5.63
C ASP A 142 -14.07 -10.52 5.10
N PHE A 143 -12.92 -10.02 4.67
CA PHE A 143 -12.81 -8.70 4.06
C PHE A 143 -13.64 -8.62 2.76
N ALA A 144 -13.61 -9.66 1.94
CA ALA A 144 -14.29 -9.69 0.65
C ALA A 144 -15.83 -9.64 0.77
N ARG A 145 -16.39 -10.12 1.87
CA ARG A 145 -17.84 -10.17 2.06
C ARG A 145 -18.52 -8.80 1.99
N SER A 146 -17.87 -7.77 2.47
CA SER A 146 -18.43 -6.42 2.54
C SER A 146 -17.63 -5.37 1.78
N ASP A 147 -16.60 -5.79 1.05
CA ASP A 147 -15.78 -4.86 0.28
C ASP A 147 -16.55 -4.32 -0.93
N PRO A 148 -16.83 -3.01 -1.00
CA PRO A 148 -17.57 -2.43 -2.12
C PRO A 148 -16.85 -2.58 -3.46
N ASP A 149 -15.52 -2.68 -3.48
CA ASP A 149 -14.76 -2.88 -4.71
C ASP A 149 -15.04 -4.25 -5.36
N LEU A 150 -15.56 -5.19 -4.60
CA LEU A 150 -15.90 -6.54 -5.07
C LEU A 150 -17.40 -6.76 -5.26
N ALA A 151 -18.20 -5.71 -5.15
CA ALA A 151 -19.66 -5.82 -5.22
C ALA A 151 -20.15 -6.52 -6.51
N ALA A 152 -19.53 -6.26 -7.66
CA ALA A 152 -19.89 -6.87 -8.92
C ALA A 152 -19.71 -8.39 -8.96
N LEU A 153 -18.85 -8.94 -8.10
CA LEU A 153 -18.64 -10.39 -8.00
C LEU A 153 -19.74 -11.11 -7.20
N ARG A 154 -20.54 -10.36 -6.47
CA ARG A 154 -21.62 -10.91 -5.62
C ARG A 154 -22.98 -10.89 -6.33
N GLU A 155 -23.09 -10.27 -7.48
CA GLU A 155 -24.30 -10.18 -8.28
C GLU A 155 -24.54 -11.44 -9.13
#